data_09ce2dcfbdb8902dd0f4714b309f02d8
#
_entry.id   09ce2dcfbdb8902dd0f4714b309f02d8
#
_cell.length_a   1.000
_cell.length_b   1.000
_cell.length_c   1.000
_cell.angle_alpha   90.00
_cell.angle_beta   90.00
_cell.angle_gamma   90.00
#
_symmetry.space_group_name_H-M   'P 1'
#
loop_
_entity.id
_entity.type
_entity.pdbx_description
1 polymer ?
#
loop_
_entity_poly.entity_id
_entity_poly.type
_entity_poly.pdbx_seq_one_letter_code
_entity_poly.pdbx_strand_id
1 'polypeptide(L)'
;MENVHERYYFRFTLEQRYLHWALAGTFLGLAFTGLPLRFSTNPAMQTLARSVGGFGAVLFFHKFCAVVLTITFLLHLADIGYRIVAKHDYGLLWGPNSMVPRLKDIQDFFGNMKWFLHLGPKPRFDRFAYWDKLDYWGVFWGMAIIGFSGYAMWFGSFFARIIPGSWLNIALVIHGEEAILATGWIFVIHFFNTHLRADNFPLDLTIFTGRVSEEEMKHLHPEEYDRLAATGELKTLMAEAPQLWLNNFGRVVGAAALVLGLFMLYLMVVAFIKG
;
A
#
# COMPACT_ATOMS: atom_id res chain seq x y z
N MET A 1 -9.67 -7.05 40.89
CA MET A 1 -9.56 -7.00 39.41
C MET A 1 -8.08 -6.85 39.12
N GLU A 2 -7.41 -7.94 38.76
CA GLU A 2 -6.03 -7.86 38.28
C GLU A 2 -6.01 -6.96 37.04
N ASN A 3 -5.18 -5.92 37.08
CA ASN A 3 -4.84 -5.15 35.89
C ASN A 3 -4.13 -6.10 34.94
N VAL A 4 -4.89 -6.74 34.05
CA VAL A 4 -4.30 -7.47 32.93
C VAL A 4 -3.62 -6.41 32.07
N HIS A 5 -2.32 -6.19 32.32
CA HIS A 5 -1.53 -5.33 31.46
C HIS A 5 -1.54 -5.98 30.09
N GLU A 6 -2.25 -5.34 29.14
CA GLU A 6 -2.29 -5.74 27.75
C GLU A 6 -0.87 -5.85 27.21
N ARG A 7 -0.49 -7.00 26.67
CA ARG A 7 0.83 -7.24 26.11
C ARG A 7 0.87 -6.76 24.68
N TYR A 8 2.02 -6.20 24.29
CA TYR A 8 2.27 -5.73 22.94
C TYR A 8 3.49 -6.43 22.37
N TYR A 9 3.50 -6.60 21.03
CA TYR A 9 4.59 -7.23 20.29
C TYR A 9 5.03 -6.34 19.14
N PHE A 10 6.34 -6.35 18.84
CA PHE A 10 6.88 -5.69 17.66
C PHE A 10 6.39 -6.39 16.39
N ARG A 11 5.86 -5.61 15.45
CA ARG A 11 5.38 -6.11 14.17
C ARG A 11 6.13 -5.51 12.99
N PHE A 12 6.33 -4.20 12.99
CA PHE A 12 7.04 -3.49 11.91
C PHE A 12 8.21 -2.69 12.46
N THR A 13 9.37 -2.81 11.78
CA THR A 13 10.55 -2.00 12.07
C THR A 13 10.32 -0.55 11.69
N LEU A 14 11.11 0.37 12.23
CA LEU A 14 11.06 1.79 11.84
C LEU A 14 11.29 1.98 10.35
N GLU A 15 12.23 1.24 9.77
CA GLU A 15 12.53 1.27 8.35
C GLU A 15 11.31 0.89 7.50
N GLN A 16 10.66 -0.24 7.80
CA GLN A 16 9.44 -0.65 7.11
C GLN A 16 8.34 0.41 7.18
N ARG A 17 8.19 1.04 8.34
CA ARG A 17 7.20 2.12 8.55
C ARG A 17 7.53 3.36 7.72
N TYR A 18 8.79 3.81 7.70
CA TYR A 18 9.20 4.97 6.90
C TYR A 18 9.08 4.71 5.41
N LEU A 19 9.46 3.52 4.93
CA LEU A 19 9.27 3.14 3.53
C LEU A 19 7.79 3.12 3.14
N HIS A 20 6.92 2.58 4.01
CA HIS A 20 5.48 2.60 3.77
C HIS A 20 4.92 4.03 3.76
N TRP A 21 5.32 4.91 4.67
CA TRP A 21 4.83 6.30 4.70
C TRP A 21 5.32 7.10 3.49
N ALA A 22 6.56 6.90 3.06
CA ALA A 22 7.08 7.51 1.85
C ALA A 22 6.33 7.02 0.61
N LEU A 23 6.08 5.70 0.51
CA LEU A 23 5.27 5.09 -0.56
C LEU A 23 3.84 5.66 -0.55
N ALA A 24 3.16 5.65 0.60
CA ALA A 24 1.78 6.13 0.71
C ALA A 24 1.66 7.62 0.38
N GLY A 25 2.54 8.47 0.95
CA GLY A 25 2.53 9.91 0.71
C GLY A 25 2.80 10.27 -0.75
N THR A 26 3.77 9.61 -1.38
CA THR A 26 4.08 9.84 -2.81
C THR A 26 3.00 9.28 -3.73
N PHE A 27 2.41 8.13 -3.40
CA PHE A 27 1.27 7.58 -4.15
C PHE A 27 0.07 8.53 -4.09
N LEU A 28 -0.29 9.01 -2.89
CA LEU A 28 -1.37 10.00 -2.73
C LEU A 28 -1.09 11.27 -3.53
N GLY A 29 0.15 11.77 -3.51
CA GLY A 29 0.58 12.91 -4.31
C GLY A 29 0.46 12.67 -5.81
N LEU A 30 0.87 11.48 -6.29
CA LEU A 30 0.75 11.08 -7.70
C LEU A 30 -0.70 10.94 -8.14
N ALA A 31 -1.55 10.30 -7.33
CA ALA A 31 -2.97 10.16 -7.63
C ALA A 31 -3.67 11.52 -7.66
N PHE A 32 -3.41 12.38 -6.66
CA PHE A 32 -3.99 13.72 -6.57
C PHE A 32 -3.59 14.61 -7.75
N THR A 33 -2.32 14.60 -8.13
CA THR A 33 -1.81 15.40 -9.25
C THR A 33 -2.09 14.77 -10.62
N GLY A 34 -2.21 13.44 -10.67
CA GLY A 34 -2.50 12.70 -11.90
C GLY A 34 -3.92 12.94 -12.42
N LEU A 35 -4.91 13.08 -11.53
CA LEU A 35 -6.30 13.32 -11.92
C LEU A 35 -6.50 14.56 -12.80
N PRO A 36 -6.02 15.77 -12.42
CA PRO A 36 -6.14 16.93 -13.30
C PRO A 36 -5.31 16.83 -14.58
N LEU A 37 -4.18 16.10 -14.57
CA LEU A 37 -3.41 15.87 -15.80
C LEU A 37 -4.17 14.95 -16.77
N ARG A 38 -4.81 13.89 -16.26
CA ARG A 38 -5.57 12.92 -17.06
C ARG A 38 -6.85 13.52 -17.63
N PHE A 39 -7.57 14.30 -16.82
CA PHE A 39 -8.86 14.88 -17.16
C PHE A 39 -8.78 16.40 -17.35
N SER A 40 -7.76 16.87 -18.06
CA SER A 40 -7.42 18.30 -18.18
C SER A 40 -8.50 19.17 -18.86
N THR A 41 -9.41 18.56 -19.60
CA THR A 41 -10.55 19.26 -20.22
C THR A 41 -11.75 19.44 -19.26
N ASN A 42 -11.80 18.67 -18.17
CA ASN A 42 -12.89 18.74 -17.21
C ASN A 42 -12.80 20.01 -16.34
N PRO A 43 -13.88 20.83 -16.21
CA PRO A 43 -13.85 22.11 -15.48
C PRO A 43 -13.49 21.96 -13.99
N ALA A 44 -13.89 20.85 -13.32
CA ALA A 44 -13.54 20.60 -11.93
C ALA A 44 -12.04 20.34 -11.79
N MET A 45 -11.43 19.59 -12.73
CA MET A 45 -9.99 19.32 -12.75
C MET A 45 -9.17 20.56 -13.09
N GLN A 46 -9.67 21.45 -13.96
CA GLN A 46 -9.05 22.74 -14.22
C GLN A 46 -9.07 23.63 -12.98
N THR A 47 -10.17 23.61 -12.22
CA THR A 47 -10.29 24.36 -10.96
C THR A 47 -9.32 23.81 -9.93
N LEU A 48 -9.24 22.49 -9.79
CA LEU A 48 -8.25 21.82 -8.91
C LEU A 48 -6.82 22.18 -9.33
N ALA A 49 -6.49 22.10 -10.61
CA ALA A 49 -5.16 22.50 -11.09
C ALA A 49 -4.83 23.97 -10.77
N ARG A 50 -5.79 24.87 -10.97
CA ARG A 50 -5.62 26.30 -10.64
C ARG A 50 -5.37 26.55 -9.15
N SER A 51 -6.06 25.81 -8.26
CA SER A 51 -5.88 25.94 -6.80
C SER A 51 -4.50 25.51 -6.32
N VAL A 52 -3.79 24.67 -7.08
CA VAL A 52 -2.42 24.18 -6.78
C VAL A 52 -1.35 24.99 -7.50
N GLY A 53 -1.71 26.02 -8.26
CA GLY A 53 -0.76 26.86 -9.01
C GLY A 53 -0.71 26.60 -10.52
N GLY A 54 -1.73 25.92 -11.07
CA GLY A 54 -1.86 25.62 -12.49
C GLY A 54 -1.23 24.29 -12.91
N PHE A 55 -1.44 23.90 -14.16
CA PHE A 55 -0.95 22.62 -14.70
C PHE A 55 0.58 22.47 -14.65
N GLY A 56 1.33 23.57 -14.74
CA GLY A 56 2.79 23.54 -14.59
C GLY A 56 3.24 23.10 -13.19
N ALA A 57 2.60 23.65 -12.14
CA ALA A 57 2.86 23.25 -10.76
C ALA A 57 2.41 21.80 -10.51
N VAL A 58 1.22 21.42 -10.98
CA VAL A 58 0.71 20.06 -10.88
C VAL A 58 1.69 19.06 -11.50
N LEU A 59 2.18 19.33 -12.71
CA LEU A 59 3.14 18.44 -13.39
C LEU A 59 4.49 18.40 -12.65
N PHE A 60 4.94 19.51 -12.09
CA PHE A 60 6.16 19.54 -11.28
C PHE A 60 6.02 18.63 -10.04
N PHE A 61 4.94 18.77 -9.27
CA PHE A 61 4.69 17.94 -8.10
C PHE A 61 4.48 16.47 -8.46
N HIS A 62 3.82 16.18 -9.58
CA HIS A 62 3.67 14.81 -10.08
C HIS A 62 5.04 14.16 -10.33
N LYS A 63 5.92 14.83 -11.08
CA LYS A 63 7.28 14.35 -11.35
C LYS A 63 8.12 14.24 -10.07
N PHE A 64 8.01 15.20 -9.16
CA PHE A 64 8.69 15.14 -7.86
C PHE A 64 8.28 13.90 -7.07
N CYS A 65 6.98 13.66 -6.92
CA CYS A 65 6.47 12.44 -6.25
C CYS A 65 6.93 11.17 -6.97
N ALA A 66 6.97 11.16 -8.31
CA ALA A 66 7.46 10.01 -9.08
C ALA A 66 8.93 9.69 -8.79
N VAL A 67 9.79 10.72 -8.69
CA VAL A 67 11.21 10.52 -8.33
C VAL A 67 11.34 9.99 -6.91
N VAL A 68 10.64 10.58 -5.94
CA VAL A 68 10.71 10.13 -4.53
C VAL A 68 10.18 8.70 -4.40
N LEU A 69 9.07 8.36 -5.08
CA LEU A 69 8.53 7.00 -5.09
C LEU A 69 9.55 6.01 -5.69
N THR A 70 10.20 6.38 -6.80
CA THR A 70 11.22 5.54 -7.43
C THR A 70 12.40 5.29 -6.50
N ILE A 71 12.90 6.33 -5.84
CA ILE A 71 13.99 6.19 -4.84
C ILE A 71 13.55 5.28 -3.70
N THR A 72 12.34 5.46 -3.16
CA THR A 72 11.78 4.63 -2.10
C THR A 72 11.72 3.16 -2.52
N PHE A 73 11.25 2.90 -3.74
CA PHE A 73 11.19 1.54 -4.31
C PHE A 73 12.57 0.92 -4.50
N LEU A 74 13.53 1.69 -5.03
CA LEU A 74 14.91 1.21 -5.20
C LEU A 74 15.60 0.92 -3.86
N LEU A 75 15.36 1.74 -2.83
CA LEU A 75 15.87 1.47 -1.48
C LEU A 75 15.28 0.17 -0.92
N HIS A 76 13.98 -0.06 -1.13
CA HIS A 76 13.35 -1.32 -0.74
C HIS A 76 13.95 -2.53 -1.47
N LEU A 77 14.17 -2.44 -2.79
CA LEU A 77 14.84 -3.50 -3.55
C LEU A 77 16.27 -3.73 -3.07
N ALA A 78 17.00 -2.67 -2.74
CA ALA A 78 18.35 -2.76 -2.22
C ALA A 78 18.39 -3.47 -0.85
N ASP A 79 17.43 -3.18 0.06
CA ASP A 79 17.29 -3.89 1.34
C ASP A 79 17.02 -5.39 1.13
N ILE A 80 16.06 -5.73 0.27
CA ILE A 80 15.75 -7.12 -0.07
C ILE A 80 17.00 -7.82 -0.61
N GLY A 81 17.67 -7.20 -1.58
CA GLY A 81 18.89 -7.74 -2.17
C GLY A 81 20.01 -7.94 -1.14
N TYR A 82 20.24 -6.97 -0.27
CA TYR A 82 21.20 -7.04 0.81
C TYR A 82 20.88 -8.17 1.80
N ARG A 83 19.61 -8.30 2.19
CA ARG A 83 19.19 -9.36 3.12
C ARG A 83 19.36 -10.75 2.51
N ILE A 84 19.01 -10.94 1.24
CA ILE A 84 19.16 -12.22 0.56
C ILE A 84 20.63 -12.55 0.33
N VAL A 85 21.43 -11.61 -0.21
CA VAL A 85 22.81 -11.88 -0.65
C VAL A 85 23.80 -11.82 0.50
N ALA A 86 23.74 -10.79 1.36
CA ALA A 86 24.72 -10.57 2.41
C ALA A 86 24.34 -11.21 3.74
N LYS A 87 23.04 -11.26 4.07
CA LYS A 87 22.57 -11.89 5.33
C LYS A 87 22.09 -13.31 5.18
N HIS A 88 22.01 -13.84 3.94
CA HIS A 88 21.48 -15.18 3.64
C HIS A 88 20.07 -15.44 4.20
N ASP A 89 19.24 -14.37 4.30
CA ASP A 89 17.86 -14.43 4.81
C ASP A 89 16.91 -14.96 3.73
N TYR A 90 17.04 -16.24 3.42
CA TYR A 90 16.16 -16.90 2.44
C TYR A 90 14.73 -17.09 2.96
N GLY A 91 14.48 -16.82 4.25
CA GLY A 91 13.15 -16.78 4.82
C GLY A 91 12.24 -15.71 4.19
N LEU A 92 12.83 -14.67 3.57
CA LEU A 92 12.10 -13.69 2.77
C LEU A 92 11.45 -14.31 1.52
N LEU A 93 12.03 -15.36 0.96
CA LEU A 93 11.53 -16.02 -0.26
C LEU A 93 10.53 -17.14 0.06
N TRP A 94 10.79 -17.94 1.10
CA TRP A 94 10.05 -19.19 1.36
C TRP A 94 9.48 -19.31 2.77
N GLY A 95 9.87 -18.45 3.68
CA GLY A 95 9.52 -18.51 5.10
C GLY A 95 8.08 -18.03 5.40
N PRO A 96 7.62 -18.18 6.66
CA PRO A 96 6.33 -17.69 7.11
C PRO A 96 6.21 -16.18 7.04
N ASN A 97 7.32 -15.45 7.07
CA ASN A 97 7.40 -13.99 6.94
C ASN A 97 7.58 -13.53 5.46
N SER A 98 7.47 -14.46 4.50
CA SER A 98 7.60 -14.15 3.07
C SER A 98 6.37 -13.45 2.51
N MET A 99 6.62 -12.42 1.68
CA MET A 99 5.60 -11.78 0.85
C MET A 99 5.41 -12.48 -0.51
N VAL A 100 6.18 -13.54 -0.79
CA VAL A 100 5.99 -14.34 -2.01
C VAL A 100 4.70 -15.16 -1.88
N PRO A 101 3.79 -15.12 -2.88
CA PRO A 101 2.57 -15.91 -2.88
C PRO A 101 2.85 -17.41 -2.79
N ARG A 102 2.05 -18.13 -1.99
CA ARG A 102 2.16 -19.58 -1.76
C ARG A 102 0.81 -20.25 -2.05
N LEU A 103 0.81 -21.57 -2.18
CA LEU A 103 -0.44 -22.34 -2.36
C LEU A 103 -1.43 -22.12 -1.21
N LYS A 104 -0.93 -21.89 0.01
CA LYS A 104 -1.77 -21.55 1.16
C LYS A 104 -2.59 -20.28 0.91
N ASP A 105 -2.03 -19.27 0.26
CA ASP A 105 -2.74 -18.01 -0.02
C ASP A 105 -3.96 -18.23 -0.91
N ILE A 106 -3.86 -19.18 -1.87
CA ILE A 106 -4.99 -19.59 -2.71
C ILE A 106 -6.03 -20.35 -1.88
N GLN A 107 -5.59 -21.25 -1.01
CA GLN A 107 -6.48 -21.99 -0.10
C GLN A 107 -7.20 -21.05 0.86
N ASP A 108 -6.48 -20.08 1.43
CA ASP A 108 -7.04 -19.06 2.32
C ASP A 108 -8.04 -18.15 1.60
N PHE A 109 -7.77 -17.79 0.33
CA PHE A 109 -8.73 -17.05 -0.49
C PHE A 109 -10.05 -17.81 -0.66
N PHE A 110 -10.00 -19.06 -1.10
CA PHE A 110 -11.22 -19.86 -1.25
C PHE A 110 -11.88 -20.20 0.10
N GLY A 111 -11.07 -20.40 1.15
CA GLY A 111 -11.56 -20.58 2.52
C GLY A 111 -12.34 -19.36 2.99
N ASN A 112 -11.82 -18.17 2.71
CA ASN A 112 -12.46 -16.89 3.06
C ASN A 112 -13.77 -16.69 2.29
N MET A 113 -13.80 -17.06 0.99
CA MET A 113 -15.05 -17.03 0.21
C MET A 113 -16.11 -17.98 0.80
N LYS A 114 -15.72 -19.20 1.18
CA LYS A 114 -16.62 -20.14 1.87
C LYS A 114 -17.13 -19.58 3.19
N TRP A 115 -16.26 -18.94 3.97
CA TRP A 115 -16.65 -18.31 5.23
C TRP A 115 -17.65 -17.18 5.02
N PHE A 116 -17.45 -16.29 4.04
CA PHE A 116 -18.43 -15.25 3.71
C PHE A 116 -19.79 -15.79 3.28
N LEU A 117 -19.80 -16.98 2.66
CA LEU A 117 -21.04 -17.67 2.26
C LEU A 117 -21.60 -18.57 3.38
N HIS A 118 -21.03 -18.52 4.60
CA HIS A 118 -21.36 -19.39 5.73
C HIS A 118 -21.21 -20.90 5.45
N LEU A 119 -20.32 -21.26 4.51
CA LEU A 119 -20.06 -22.64 4.09
C LEU A 119 -18.82 -23.25 4.75
N GLY A 120 -18.17 -22.53 5.67
CA GLY A 120 -16.98 -23.02 6.37
C GLY A 120 -16.46 -22.05 7.42
N PRO A 121 -15.45 -22.46 8.20
CA PRO A 121 -14.82 -21.62 9.22
C PRO A 121 -13.98 -20.50 8.57
N LYS A 122 -13.72 -19.44 9.35
CA LYS A 122 -12.78 -18.38 8.97
C LYS A 122 -11.37 -18.96 8.83
N PRO A 123 -10.65 -18.72 7.74
CA PRO A 123 -9.24 -19.14 7.61
C PRO A 123 -8.37 -18.56 8.72
N ARG A 124 -7.34 -19.31 9.10
CA ARG A 124 -6.34 -18.85 10.05
C ARG A 124 -5.16 -18.26 9.27
N PHE A 125 -4.85 -16.99 9.51
CA PHE A 125 -3.79 -16.30 8.80
C PHE A 125 -2.48 -16.32 9.61
N ASP A 126 -1.37 -16.47 8.88
CA ASP A 126 -0.02 -16.24 9.40
C ASP A 126 0.29 -14.73 9.37
N ARG A 127 1.56 -14.34 9.38
CA ARG A 127 2.03 -12.96 9.43
C ARG A 127 1.41 -12.07 8.34
N PHE A 128 1.30 -12.57 7.12
CA PHE A 128 0.70 -11.86 6.00
C PHE A 128 -0.39 -12.71 5.37
N ALA A 129 -1.57 -12.13 5.24
CA ALA A 129 -2.67 -12.74 4.51
C ALA A 129 -2.49 -12.57 3.00
N TYR A 130 -3.26 -13.28 2.20
CA TYR A 130 -3.18 -13.22 0.74
C TYR A 130 -3.43 -11.81 0.18
N TRP A 131 -4.29 -11.00 0.80
CA TRP A 131 -4.53 -9.61 0.37
C TRP A 131 -3.34 -8.69 0.66
N ASP A 132 -2.61 -8.88 1.78
CA ASP A 132 -1.40 -8.11 2.08
C ASP A 132 -0.31 -8.36 1.02
N LYS A 133 -0.19 -9.62 0.58
CA LYS A 133 0.72 -10.01 -0.49
C LYS A 133 0.30 -9.44 -1.83
N LEU A 134 -1.02 -9.43 -2.12
CA LEU A 134 -1.55 -8.88 -3.35
C LEU A 134 -1.28 -7.36 -3.44
N ASP A 135 -1.50 -6.63 -2.34
CA ASP A 135 -1.18 -5.20 -2.24
C ASP A 135 0.32 -4.95 -2.42
N TYR A 136 1.17 -5.75 -1.79
CA TYR A 136 2.62 -5.65 -1.93
C TYR A 136 3.09 -5.85 -3.37
N TRP A 137 2.63 -6.90 -4.05
CA TRP A 137 2.99 -7.17 -5.45
C TRP A 137 2.33 -6.18 -6.41
N GLY A 138 1.22 -5.58 -6.04
CA GLY A 138 0.60 -4.47 -6.75
C GLY A 138 1.54 -3.26 -6.92
N VAL A 139 2.42 -3.00 -5.92
CA VAL A 139 3.44 -1.95 -6.03
C VAL A 139 4.47 -2.29 -7.10
N PHE A 140 4.95 -3.54 -7.18
CA PHE A 140 5.88 -3.97 -8.23
C PHE A 140 5.26 -3.86 -9.62
N TRP A 141 4.01 -4.28 -9.77
CA TRP A 141 3.25 -4.13 -10.99
C TRP A 141 3.12 -2.65 -11.39
N GLY A 142 2.69 -1.81 -10.46
CA GLY A 142 2.55 -0.36 -10.67
C GLY A 142 3.86 0.29 -11.08
N MET A 143 4.98 -0.04 -10.41
CA MET A 143 6.30 0.49 -10.78
C MET A 143 6.75 0.01 -12.16
N ALA A 144 6.46 -1.24 -12.53
CA ALA A 144 6.80 -1.76 -13.86
C ALA A 144 5.96 -1.11 -14.96
N ILE A 145 4.66 -0.94 -14.78
CA ILE A 145 3.76 -0.44 -15.84
C ILE A 145 3.62 1.09 -15.77
N ILE A 146 3.16 1.62 -14.65
CA ILE A 146 2.88 3.06 -14.49
C ILE A 146 4.20 3.83 -14.43
N GLY A 147 5.18 3.34 -13.66
CA GLY A 147 6.49 3.98 -13.54
C GLY A 147 7.21 4.04 -14.88
N PHE A 148 7.37 2.89 -15.58
CA PHE A 148 8.07 2.87 -16.85
C PHE A 148 7.36 3.71 -17.93
N SER A 149 6.03 3.61 -18.07
CA SER A 149 5.29 4.41 -19.04
C SER A 149 5.37 5.92 -18.73
N GLY A 150 5.35 6.30 -17.44
CA GLY A 150 5.53 7.67 -17.01
C GLY A 150 6.91 8.22 -17.38
N TYR A 151 7.98 7.46 -17.14
CA TYR A 151 9.33 7.84 -17.53
C TYR A 151 9.51 7.86 -19.06
N ALA A 152 8.88 6.94 -19.77
CA ALA A 152 8.90 6.94 -21.24
C ALA A 152 8.29 8.24 -21.82
N MET A 153 7.20 8.73 -21.23
CA MET A 153 6.61 10.01 -21.61
C MET A 153 7.47 11.20 -21.16
N TRP A 154 8.05 11.15 -19.96
CA TRP A 154 8.90 12.24 -19.46
C TRP A 154 10.16 12.43 -20.30
N PHE A 155 10.80 11.35 -20.69
CA PHE A 155 11.98 11.33 -21.54
C PHE A 155 11.65 10.98 -23.00
N GLY A 156 10.50 11.45 -23.51
CA GLY A 156 9.97 11.08 -24.82
C GLY A 156 10.94 11.24 -25.97
N SER A 157 11.76 12.32 -25.96
CA SER A 157 12.79 12.54 -27.01
C SER A 157 13.91 11.48 -26.97
N PHE A 158 14.23 10.92 -25.82
CA PHE A 158 15.17 9.82 -25.71
C PHE A 158 14.53 8.51 -26.23
N PHE A 159 13.34 8.18 -25.73
CA PHE A 159 12.67 6.95 -26.13
C PHE A 159 12.27 6.92 -27.60
N ALA A 160 11.90 8.04 -28.20
CA ALA A 160 11.60 8.14 -29.62
C ALA A 160 12.79 7.80 -30.56
N ARG A 161 14.02 7.75 -30.02
CA ARG A 161 15.21 7.26 -30.78
C ARG A 161 15.33 5.74 -30.78
N ILE A 162 14.63 5.06 -29.86
CA ILE A 162 14.78 3.61 -29.60
C ILE A 162 13.52 2.87 -30.03
N ILE A 163 12.34 3.48 -29.83
CA ILE A 163 11.04 2.87 -30.13
C ILE A 163 10.23 3.79 -31.05
N PRO A 164 9.33 3.23 -31.89
CA PRO A 164 8.42 4.03 -32.70
C PRO A 164 7.59 5.00 -31.86
N GLY A 165 7.35 6.21 -32.37
CA GLY A 165 6.58 7.24 -31.65
C GLY A 165 5.15 6.83 -31.26
N SER A 166 4.54 5.88 -31.99
CA SER A 166 3.25 5.29 -31.63
C SER A 166 3.25 4.59 -30.26
N TRP A 167 4.39 4.06 -29.81
CA TRP A 167 4.54 3.45 -28.50
C TRP A 167 4.44 4.46 -27.35
N LEU A 168 4.82 5.73 -27.59
CA LEU A 168 4.64 6.80 -26.61
C LEU A 168 3.15 7.13 -26.43
N ASN A 169 2.33 7.03 -27.48
CA ASN A 169 0.88 7.17 -27.37
C ASN A 169 0.27 5.99 -26.58
N ILE A 170 0.76 4.77 -26.82
CA ILE A 170 0.36 3.60 -26.02
C ILE A 170 0.75 3.79 -24.57
N ALA A 171 1.98 4.27 -24.30
CA ALA A 171 2.44 4.56 -22.94
C ALA A 171 1.54 5.58 -22.22
N LEU A 172 1.07 6.61 -22.91
CA LEU A 172 0.13 7.60 -22.35
C LEU A 172 -1.20 6.95 -21.94
N VAL A 173 -1.76 6.09 -22.79
CA VAL A 173 -3.02 5.41 -22.49
C VAL A 173 -2.82 4.46 -21.31
N ILE A 174 -1.83 3.57 -21.37
CA ILE A 174 -1.54 2.59 -20.31
C ILE A 174 -1.28 3.31 -18.98
N HIS A 175 -0.46 4.35 -18.98
CA HIS A 175 -0.16 5.12 -17.78
C HIS A 175 -1.43 5.67 -17.12
N GLY A 176 -2.32 6.26 -17.92
CA GLY A 176 -3.56 6.84 -17.41
C GLY A 176 -4.54 5.81 -16.88
N GLU A 177 -4.78 4.72 -17.61
CA GLU A 177 -5.73 3.67 -17.24
C GLU A 177 -5.24 2.87 -16.01
N GLU A 178 -3.97 2.47 -16.01
CA GLU A 178 -3.38 1.76 -14.87
C GLU A 178 -3.29 2.65 -13.61
N ALA A 179 -3.03 3.95 -13.75
CA ALA A 179 -3.04 4.88 -12.62
C ALA A 179 -4.44 5.02 -11.99
N ILE A 180 -5.49 5.05 -12.81
CA ILE A 180 -6.89 5.04 -12.34
C ILE A 180 -7.20 3.73 -11.62
N LEU A 181 -6.83 2.58 -12.22
CA LEU A 181 -7.02 1.27 -11.62
C LEU A 181 -6.29 1.15 -10.27
N ALA A 182 -5.02 1.56 -10.22
CA ALA A 182 -4.23 1.55 -8.97
C ALA A 182 -4.83 2.47 -7.90
N THR A 183 -5.32 3.66 -8.29
CA THR A 183 -5.99 4.58 -7.37
C THR A 183 -7.28 3.97 -6.81
N GLY A 184 -8.11 3.38 -7.67
CA GLY A 184 -9.31 2.65 -7.27
C GLY A 184 -8.99 1.47 -6.36
N TRP A 185 -7.96 0.68 -6.69
CA TRP A 185 -7.51 -0.45 -5.86
C TRP A 185 -7.16 0.00 -4.44
N ILE A 186 -6.31 1.01 -4.31
CA ILE A 186 -5.85 1.48 -2.99
C ILE A 186 -7.02 1.98 -2.15
N PHE A 187 -7.91 2.80 -2.69
CA PHE A 187 -9.00 3.38 -1.89
C PHE A 187 -10.19 2.45 -1.67
N VAL A 188 -10.42 1.47 -2.55
CA VAL A 188 -11.53 0.53 -2.40
C VAL A 188 -11.08 -0.76 -1.71
N ILE A 189 -9.96 -1.36 -2.15
CA ILE A 189 -9.55 -2.68 -1.68
C ILE A 189 -8.56 -2.59 -0.51
N HIS A 190 -7.45 -1.86 -0.68
CA HIS A 190 -6.45 -1.75 0.37
C HIS A 190 -7.01 -1.08 1.64
N PHE A 191 -7.67 0.08 1.50
CA PHE A 191 -8.27 0.77 2.66
C PHE A 191 -9.37 -0.05 3.32
N PHE A 192 -10.18 -0.79 2.56
CA PHE A 192 -11.17 -1.69 3.13
C PHE A 192 -10.49 -2.79 3.97
N ASN A 193 -9.53 -3.49 3.41
CA ASN A 193 -8.86 -4.60 4.08
C ASN A 193 -8.06 -4.17 5.31
N THR A 194 -7.42 -2.99 5.25
CA THR A 194 -6.55 -2.52 6.34
C THR A 194 -7.28 -1.71 7.40
N HIS A 195 -8.36 -1.00 7.06
CA HIS A 195 -8.96 -0.04 7.99
C HIS A 195 -10.47 -0.20 8.21
N LEU A 196 -11.22 -0.57 7.16
CA LEU A 196 -12.69 -0.52 7.20
C LEU A 196 -13.34 -1.87 7.46
N ARG A 197 -12.59 -2.97 7.35
CA ARG A 197 -13.09 -4.30 7.69
C ARG A 197 -13.41 -4.36 9.20
N ALA A 198 -14.47 -5.08 9.57
CA ALA A 198 -14.96 -5.15 10.95
C ALA A 198 -13.88 -5.50 11.99
N ASP A 199 -12.93 -6.35 11.61
CA ASP A 199 -11.81 -6.75 12.46
C ASP A 199 -10.80 -5.61 12.74
N ASN A 200 -10.70 -4.60 11.85
CA ASN A 200 -9.70 -3.52 11.88
C ASN A 200 -10.34 -2.14 12.12
N PHE A 201 -11.68 -2.08 12.18
CA PHE A 201 -12.40 -0.82 12.33
C PHE A 201 -12.18 -0.17 13.70
N PRO A 202 -12.01 1.16 13.79
CA PRO A 202 -12.10 2.14 12.71
C PRO A 202 -10.80 2.33 11.92
N LEU A 203 -9.64 1.84 12.38
CA LEU A 203 -8.35 2.05 11.74
C LEU A 203 -7.28 1.14 12.34
N ASP A 204 -6.58 0.36 11.52
CA ASP A 204 -5.38 -0.33 11.93
C ASP A 204 -4.23 0.67 12.14
N LEU A 205 -3.70 0.71 13.36
CA LEU A 205 -2.61 1.60 13.74
C LEU A 205 -1.24 0.93 13.72
N THR A 206 -1.18 -0.34 13.38
CA THR A 206 0.04 -1.16 13.46
C THR A 206 1.16 -0.60 12.59
N ILE A 207 0.83 -0.10 11.38
CA ILE A 207 1.85 0.53 10.51
C ILE A 207 2.36 1.88 11.05
N PHE A 208 1.59 2.57 11.90
CA PHE A 208 2.01 3.81 12.54
C PHE A 208 2.81 3.56 13.80
N THR A 209 2.40 2.59 14.61
CA THR A 209 3.00 2.28 15.91
C THR A 209 4.17 1.29 15.81
N GLY A 210 4.12 0.40 14.83
CA GLY A 210 5.02 -0.75 14.70
C GLY A 210 4.70 -1.88 15.67
N ARG A 211 3.56 -1.80 16.38
CA ARG A 211 3.21 -2.70 17.48
C ARG A 211 1.78 -3.21 17.31
N VAL A 212 1.56 -4.43 17.76
CA VAL A 212 0.26 -5.10 17.76
C VAL A 212 0.00 -5.61 19.19
N SER A 213 -1.24 -5.54 19.66
CA SER A 213 -1.60 -6.12 20.94
C SER A 213 -1.68 -7.65 20.85
N GLU A 214 -1.59 -8.33 22.00
CA GLU A 214 -1.72 -9.79 22.06
C GLU A 214 -3.10 -10.25 21.57
N GLU A 215 -4.13 -9.50 21.91
CA GLU A 215 -5.50 -9.79 21.51
C GLU A 215 -5.68 -9.67 19.99
N GLU A 216 -5.22 -8.55 19.41
CA GLU A 216 -5.23 -8.34 17.96
C GLU A 216 -4.43 -9.41 17.21
N MET A 217 -3.24 -9.77 17.72
CA MET A 217 -2.40 -10.79 17.09
C MET A 217 -3.07 -12.15 17.10
N LYS A 218 -3.71 -12.55 18.20
CA LYS A 218 -4.47 -13.80 18.30
C LYS A 218 -5.70 -13.81 17.37
N HIS A 219 -6.33 -12.65 17.21
CA HIS A 219 -7.55 -12.52 16.41
C HIS A 219 -7.26 -12.48 14.90
N LEU A 220 -6.28 -11.65 14.49
CA LEU A 220 -5.98 -11.38 13.08
C LEU A 220 -4.97 -12.37 12.50
N HIS A 221 -4.00 -12.82 13.31
CA HIS A 221 -2.86 -13.64 12.91
C HIS A 221 -2.67 -14.87 13.84
N PRO A 222 -3.73 -15.69 14.04
CA PRO A 222 -3.68 -16.78 15.01
C PRO A 222 -2.60 -17.82 14.69
N GLU A 223 -2.29 -18.07 13.43
CA GLU A 223 -1.25 -19.02 13.04
C GLU A 223 0.15 -18.48 13.35
N GLU A 224 0.41 -17.18 13.12
CA GLU A 224 1.66 -16.53 13.53
C GLU A 224 1.82 -16.58 15.05
N TYR A 225 0.78 -16.23 15.79
CA TYR A 225 0.81 -16.25 17.25
C TYR A 225 1.16 -17.65 17.80
N ASP A 226 0.48 -18.68 17.34
CA ASP A 226 0.71 -20.04 17.81
C ASP A 226 2.12 -20.54 17.45
N ARG A 227 2.60 -20.25 16.25
CA ARG A 227 3.95 -20.58 15.80
C ARG A 227 5.02 -19.92 16.67
N LEU A 228 4.93 -18.61 16.91
CA LEU A 228 5.89 -17.85 17.72
C LEU A 228 5.83 -18.24 19.20
N ALA A 229 4.64 -18.60 19.70
CA ALA A 229 4.50 -19.09 21.06
C ALA A 229 5.15 -20.48 21.23
N ALA A 230 4.97 -21.38 20.26
CA ALA A 230 5.53 -22.72 20.28
C ALA A 230 7.07 -22.71 20.17
N THR A 231 7.66 -21.80 19.39
CA THR A 231 9.13 -21.67 19.26
C THR A 231 9.76 -20.85 20.39
N GLY A 232 8.94 -20.16 21.21
CA GLY A 232 9.43 -19.24 22.25
C GLY A 232 9.89 -17.88 21.73
N GLU A 233 9.83 -17.65 20.42
CA GLU A 233 10.21 -16.39 19.77
C GLU A 233 9.29 -15.21 20.17
N LEU A 234 8.06 -15.51 20.60
CA LEU A 234 7.10 -14.47 21.04
C LEU A 234 7.68 -13.59 22.16
N LYS A 235 8.51 -14.16 23.03
CA LYS A 235 9.18 -13.42 24.12
C LYS A 235 10.17 -12.38 23.59
N THR A 236 10.83 -12.65 22.47
CA THR A 236 11.80 -11.72 21.87
C THR A 236 11.14 -10.54 21.19
N LEU A 237 9.86 -10.66 20.85
CA LEU A 237 9.05 -9.63 20.22
C LEU A 237 8.28 -8.75 21.21
N MET A 238 8.41 -9.01 22.54
CA MET A 238 7.71 -8.20 23.53
C MET A 238 8.08 -6.73 23.40
N ALA A 239 7.08 -5.87 23.48
CA ALA A 239 7.20 -4.43 23.34
C ALA A 239 6.38 -3.70 24.41
N GLU A 240 6.75 -2.48 24.72
CA GLU A 240 5.90 -1.58 25.51
C GLU A 240 4.66 -1.14 24.71
N ALA A 241 3.61 -0.72 25.40
CA ALA A 241 2.43 -0.13 24.77
C ALA A 241 2.83 1.06 23.88
N PRO A 242 2.14 1.26 22.72
CA PRO A 242 2.40 2.42 21.87
C PRO A 242 2.18 3.73 22.61
N GLN A 243 3.03 4.72 22.36
CA GLN A 243 2.85 6.05 22.94
C GLN A 243 1.56 6.69 22.43
N LEU A 244 0.82 7.35 23.30
CA LEU A 244 -0.50 7.93 22.98
C LEU A 244 -0.45 8.93 21.81
N TRP A 245 0.60 9.75 21.74
CA TRP A 245 0.77 10.70 20.64
C TRP A 245 0.88 10.01 19.28
N LEU A 246 1.53 8.84 19.23
CA LEU A 246 1.72 8.07 18.01
C LEU A 246 0.41 7.43 17.53
N ASN A 247 -0.41 6.94 18.46
CA ASN A 247 -1.77 6.49 18.18
C ASN A 247 -2.64 7.63 17.62
N ASN A 248 -2.59 8.81 18.26
CA ASN A 248 -3.35 9.97 17.82
C ASN A 248 -2.87 10.47 16.46
N PHE A 249 -1.56 10.50 16.23
CA PHE A 249 -0.98 10.82 14.92
C PHE A 249 -1.48 9.85 13.83
N GLY A 250 -1.42 8.53 14.09
CA GLY A 250 -1.92 7.52 13.15
C GLY A 250 -3.41 7.70 12.83
N ARG A 251 -4.24 7.99 13.85
CA ARG A 251 -5.67 8.25 13.65
C ARG A 251 -5.92 9.48 12.77
N VAL A 252 -5.23 10.58 13.04
CA VAL A 252 -5.38 11.81 12.25
C VAL A 252 -4.93 11.61 10.81
N VAL A 253 -3.74 11.03 10.60
CA VAL A 253 -3.20 10.80 9.26
C VAL A 253 -4.05 9.80 8.49
N GLY A 254 -4.45 8.68 9.11
CA GLY A 254 -5.31 7.68 8.47
C GLY A 254 -6.69 8.24 8.11
N ALA A 255 -7.32 9.01 9.01
CA ALA A 255 -8.59 9.67 8.71
C ALA A 255 -8.45 10.70 7.57
N ALA A 256 -7.37 11.50 7.56
CA ALA A 256 -7.09 12.44 6.49
C ALA A 256 -6.87 11.73 5.14
N ALA A 257 -6.13 10.63 5.13
CA ALA A 257 -5.91 9.81 3.93
C ALA A 257 -7.22 9.20 3.41
N LEU A 258 -8.10 8.72 4.31
CA LEU A 258 -9.42 8.20 3.93
C LEU A 258 -10.30 9.29 3.31
N VAL A 259 -10.37 10.47 3.93
CA VAL A 259 -11.16 11.61 3.40
C VAL A 259 -10.62 12.04 2.03
N LEU A 260 -9.29 12.15 1.88
CA LEU A 260 -8.67 12.47 0.60
C LEU A 260 -8.97 11.38 -0.46
N GLY A 261 -8.92 10.10 -0.07
CA GLY A 261 -9.24 8.99 -0.95
C GLY A 261 -10.67 9.01 -1.46
N LEU A 262 -11.63 9.21 -0.55
CA LEU A 262 -13.05 9.35 -0.91
C LEU A 262 -13.28 10.56 -1.83
N PHE A 263 -12.61 11.67 -1.56
CA PHE A 263 -12.67 12.85 -2.42
C PHE A 263 -12.11 12.57 -3.82
N MET A 264 -10.96 11.87 -3.92
CA MET A 264 -10.40 11.50 -5.22
C MET A 264 -11.28 10.51 -5.99
N LEU A 265 -11.87 9.52 -5.33
CA LEU A 265 -12.85 8.62 -5.95
C LEU A 265 -14.08 9.39 -6.48
N TYR A 266 -14.60 10.32 -5.69
CA TYR A 266 -15.68 11.20 -6.14
C TYR A 266 -15.27 12.00 -7.40
N LEU A 267 -14.08 12.61 -7.39
CA LEU A 267 -13.58 13.35 -8.55
C LEU A 267 -13.40 12.46 -9.78
N MET A 268 -12.93 11.22 -9.61
CA MET A 268 -12.83 10.24 -10.70
C MET A 268 -14.20 9.97 -11.31
N VAL A 269 -15.21 9.68 -10.49
CA VAL A 269 -16.59 9.42 -10.96
C VAL A 269 -17.14 10.64 -11.70
N VAL A 270 -16.98 11.85 -11.15
CA VAL A 270 -17.42 13.09 -11.79
C VAL A 270 -16.71 13.32 -13.14
N ALA A 271 -15.41 13.01 -13.21
CA ALA A 271 -14.65 13.17 -14.43
C ALA A 271 -15.09 12.18 -15.52
N PHE A 272 -15.43 10.95 -15.16
CA PHE A 272 -15.95 9.96 -16.11
C PHE A 272 -17.35 10.25 -16.62
N ILE A 273 -18.23 10.79 -15.76
CA ILE A 273 -19.63 11.08 -16.15
C ILE A 273 -19.73 12.36 -16.99
N LYS A 274 -18.86 13.35 -16.73
CA LYS A 274 -18.93 14.69 -17.36
C LYS A 274 -17.84 14.96 -18.39
N GLY A 275 -16.95 14.01 -18.63
CA GLY A 275 -15.90 14.07 -19.67
C GLY A 275 -16.39 13.50 -20.93
#